data_4600de8b29b26bd6e5a7e349b13b6bee
#
_entry.id   4600de8b29b26bd6e5a7e349b13b6bee
#
_cell.length_a   1.000
_cell.length_b   1.000
_cell.length_c   1.000
_cell.angle_alpha   90.00
_cell.angle_beta   90.00
_cell.angle_gamma   90.00
#
_symmetry.space_group_name_H-M   'P 1'
#
loop_
_entity.id
_entity.type
_entity.pdbx_description
1 polymer ?
#
loop_
_entity_poly.entity_id
_entity_poly.type
_entity_poly.pdbx_seq_one_letter_code
_entity_poly.pdbx_strand_id
1 'polypeptide(L)'
;DGQLHAPLRPQLPVLKPGRPYLLETVVRTLGVGHELTQGTADSNELWLDVTVSSGDRIIGRSGALDSRRDVDPWAYYLNAYLLDREGNRIERRNAQDIFVTLYNHQIPPGAAAVVHYALTIPADVTDSITIETRLQYRKFDTRFLNHIEGDSFNGNELPITTLAMDRVSIPVGDRAGVTAQIPSIPEWERWNDYGIALLRQGNSGANKGELRQASAAFEQVEALGHADGALNLA
;
A
#
# COMPACT_ATOMS: atom_id res chain seq x y z
N ASP A 1 8.41 -22.21 3.08
CA ASP A 1 7.81 -22.46 1.77
C ASP A 1 6.77 -21.39 1.52
N GLY A 2 7.17 -20.33 0.82
CA GLY A 2 6.26 -19.23 0.48
C GLY A 2 5.38 -19.61 -0.71
N GLN A 3 4.17 -20.11 -0.47
CA GLN A 3 3.18 -20.26 -1.53
C GLN A 3 2.50 -18.90 -1.74
N LEU A 4 2.54 -18.39 -2.97
CA LEU A 4 1.81 -17.19 -3.37
C LEU A 4 0.34 -17.55 -3.61
N HIS A 5 -0.56 -16.78 -3.00
CA HIS A 5 -1.99 -16.77 -3.27
C HIS A 5 -2.36 -15.41 -3.84
N ALA A 6 -2.32 -15.27 -5.14
CA ALA A 6 -2.62 -14.03 -5.84
C ALA A 6 -3.43 -14.33 -7.12
N PRO A 7 -4.30 -13.42 -7.53
CA PRO A 7 -4.92 -12.41 -6.68
C PRO A 7 -5.88 -13.07 -5.66
N LEU A 8 -6.06 -12.49 -4.46
CA LEU A 8 -6.78 -13.12 -3.35
C LEU A 8 -8.23 -13.54 -3.66
N ARG A 9 -8.86 -12.95 -4.67
CA ARG A 9 -10.25 -13.27 -5.06
C ARG A 9 -10.32 -13.76 -6.49
N PRO A 10 -11.25 -14.70 -6.81
CA PRO A 10 -12.37 -15.17 -5.97
C PRO A 10 -12.00 -16.28 -4.97
N GLN A 11 -10.86 -16.96 -5.13
CA GLN A 11 -10.45 -18.06 -4.26
C GLN A 11 -9.60 -17.56 -3.11
N LEU A 12 -10.07 -17.78 -1.87
CA LEU A 12 -9.33 -17.38 -0.67
C LEU A 12 -8.54 -18.55 -0.10
N PRO A 13 -7.29 -18.31 0.33
CA PRO A 13 -6.53 -19.30 1.10
C PRO A 13 -7.17 -19.52 2.46
N VAL A 14 -6.85 -20.66 3.10
CA VAL A 14 -7.11 -20.89 4.51
C VAL A 14 -5.83 -20.69 5.29
N LEU A 15 -5.82 -19.72 6.20
CA LEU A 15 -4.65 -19.42 7.00
C LEU A 15 -4.56 -20.36 8.22
N LYS A 16 -3.35 -20.54 8.73
CA LYS A 16 -3.11 -21.40 9.91
C LYS A 16 -2.80 -20.55 11.14
N PRO A 17 -3.41 -20.85 12.30
CA PRO A 17 -3.06 -20.19 13.55
C PRO A 17 -1.57 -20.33 13.87
N GLY A 18 -0.98 -19.31 14.49
CA GLY A 18 0.42 -19.29 14.90
C GLY A 18 1.43 -19.13 13.74
N ARG A 19 0.99 -18.94 12.50
CA ARG A 19 1.91 -18.85 11.34
C ARG A 19 2.10 -17.41 10.88
N PRO A 20 3.32 -17.07 10.44
CA PRO A 20 3.59 -15.78 9.77
C PRO A 20 3.18 -15.84 8.30
N TYR A 21 2.69 -14.71 7.80
CA TYR A 21 2.32 -14.47 6.41
C TYR A 21 2.86 -13.11 5.94
N LEU A 22 3.09 -13.00 4.65
CA LEU A 22 3.30 -11.72 3.99
C LEU A 22 1.97 -11.31 3.34
N LEU A 23 1.43 -10.18 3.77
CA LEU A 23 0.28 -9.56 3.14
C LEU A 23 0.79 -8.50 2.16
N GLU A 24 0.35 -8.58 0.91
CA GLU A 24 0.69 -7.62 -0.13
C GLU A 24 -0.54 -6.82 -0.53
N THR A 25 -0.44 -5.50 -0.44
CA THR A 25 -1.48 -4.57 -0.85
C THR A 25 -1.03 -3.84 -2.11
N VAL A 26 -1.82 -3.91 -3.18
CA VAL A 26 -1.53 -3.23 -4.44
C VAL A 26 -2.38 -1.96 -4.54
N VAL A 27 -1.71 -0.82 -4.74
CA VAL A 27 -2.35 0.48 -5.01
C VAL A 27 -2.06 0.85 -6.46
N ARG A 28 -3.10 1.05 -7.26
CA ARG A 28 -2.97 1.43 -8.67
C ARG A 28 -3.56 2.81 -8.94
N THR A 29 -3.06 3.49 -9.96
CA THR A 29 -3.61 4.76 -10.41
C THR A 29 -4.51 4.57 -11.63
N LEU A 30 -5.72 5.14 -11.57
CA LEU A 30 -6.69 5.13 -12.66
C LEU A 30 -7.11 6.56 -13.02
N GLY A 31 -7.02 6.90 -14.31
CA GLY A 31 -7.48 8.19 -14.80
C GLY A 31 -6.70 9.40 -14.25
N VAL A 32 -5.51 9.18 -13.71
CA VAL A 32 -4.62 10.25 -13.23
C VAL A 32 -3.64 10.59 -14.35
N GLY A 33 -3.54 11.86 -14.72
CA GLY A 33 -2.67 12.33 -15.80
C GLY A 33 -1.24 12.70 -15.39
N HIS A 34 -0.92 12.60 -14.12
CA HIS A 34 0.40 12.88 -13.55
C HIS A 34 0.69 11.93 -12.38
N GLU A 35 1.89 11.96 -11.84
CA GLU A 35 2.23 11.18 -10.65
C GLU A 35 1.30 11.48 -9.48
N LEU A 36 0.85 10.47 -8.79
CA LEU A 36 0.12 10.55 -7.52
C LEU A 36 1.18 10.50 -6.40
N THR A 37 1.37 11.47 -5.65
CA THR A 37 0.79 12.76 -5.31
C THR A 37 1.65 13.91 -5.84
N GLN A 38 1.50 14.36 -7.01
CA GLN A 38 2.33 15.44 -7.57
C GLN A 38 1.98 16.83 -6.99
N GLY A 39 2.94 17.74 -7.09
CA GLY A 39 2.81 19.18 -6.79
C GLY A 39 3.04 19.54 -5.35
N THR A 40 2.37 18.92 -4.40
CA THR A 40 2.47 19.18 -2.96
C THR A 40 2.87 17.93 -2.17
N ALA A 41 3.67 17.07 -2.80
CA ALA A 41 4.10 15.80 -2.25
C ALA A 41 4.92 15.93 -0.94
N ASP A 42 5.48 17.11 -0.69
CA ASP A 42 6.20 17.48 0.52
C ASP A 42 5.29 17.94 1.67
N SER A 43 4.04 18.23 1.40
CA SER A 43 3.13 18.84 2.39
C SER A 43 1.74 18.21 2.46
N ASN A 44 1.35 17.34 1.54
CA ASN A 44 0.14 16.56 1.67
C ASN A 44 0.39 15.24 2.42
N GLU A 45 -0.68 14.59 2.81
CA GLU A 45 -0.62 13.31 3.49
C GLU A 45 -1.51 12.31 2.75
N LEU A 46 -0.88 11.33 2.12
CA LEU A 46 -1.54 10.20 1.46
C LEU A 46 -0.91 8.92 2.01
N TRP A 47 -1.70 8.07 2.68
CA TRP A 47 -1.18 6.88 3.35
C TRP A 47 -2.13 5.70 3.27
N LEU A 48 -1.57 4.50 3.46
CA LEU A 48 -2.34 3.29 3.66
C LEU A 48 -2.68 3.10 5.15
N ASP A 49 -3.96 3.00 5.42
CA ASP A 49 -4.54 2.63 6.69
C ASP A 49 -4.99 1.16 6.60
N VAL A 50 -4.30 0.28 7.33
CA VAL A 50 -4.55 -1.16 7.31
C VAL A 50 -4.93 -1.65 8.69
N THR A 51 -6.07 -2.33 8.77
CA THR A 51 -6.53 -2.99 10.00
C THR A 51 -6.75 -4.46 9.73
N VAL A 52 -6.20 -5.32 10.58
CA VAL A 52 -6.48 -6.75 10.59
C VAL A 52 -7.15 -7.09 11.92
N SER A 53 -8.32 -7.71 11.86
CA SER A 53 -9.10 -8.08 13.04
C SER A 53 -9.56 -9.53 13.00
N SER A 54 -9.81 -10.09 14.18
CA SER A 54 -10.52 -11.35 14.37
C SER A 54 -11.70 -11.08 15.32
N GLY A 55 -12.92 -11.10 14.78
CA GLY A 55 -14.07 -10.51 15.46
C GLY A 55 -13.82 -9.03 15.78
N ASP A 56 -14.02 -8.64 17.04
CA ASP A 56 -13.79 -7.28 17.52
C ASP A 56 -12.33 -7.00 17.93
N ARG A 57 -11.48 -8.02 17.93
CA ARG A 57 -10.07 -7.90 18.34
C ARG A 57 -9.19 -7.49 17.17
N ILE A 58 -8.52 -6.35 17.27
CA ILE A 58 -7.47 -5.94 16.34
C ILE A 58 -6.22 -6.79 16.62
N ILE A 59 -5.70 -7.44 15.59
CA ILE A 59 -4.48 -8.29 15.63
C ILE A 59 -3.35 -7.72 14.78
N GLY A 60 -3.61 -6.73 13.95
CA GLY A 60 -2.62 -6.01 13.15
C GLY A 60 -3.12 -4.61 12.81
N ARG A 61 -2.23 -3.62 12.85
CA ARG A 61 -2.58 -2.23 12.59
C ARG A 61 -1.40 -1.46 12.01
N SER A 62 -1.64 -0.69 10.93
CA SER A 62 -0.72 0.27 10.35
C SER A 62 -1.51 1.49 9.87
N GLY A 63 -0.95 2.69 10.00
CA GLY A 63 -1.58 3.92 9.54
C GLY A 63 -2.70 4.45 10.44
N ALA A 64 -2.72 4.05 11.72
CA ALA A 64 -3.65 4.60 12.71
C ALA A 64 -3.37 6.08 12.97
N LEU A 65 -4.37 6.79 13.45
CA LEU A 65 -4.22 8.12 14.01
C LEU A 65 -4.01 8.01 15.52
N ASP A 66 -3.14 8.85 16.05
CA ASP A 66 -3.02 9.05 17.50
C ASP A 66 -4.08 10.02 18.04
N SER A 67 -3.98 10.38 19.34
CA SER A 67 -4.92 11.30 20.00
C SER A 67 -4.86 12.74 19.46
N ARG A 68 -3.79 13.13 18.81
CA ARG A 68 -3.60 14.44 18.14
C ARG A 68 -3.95 14.39 16.66
N ARG A 69 -4.44 13.25 16.19
CA ARG A 69 -4.72 12.93 14.80
C ARG A 69 -3.48 12.92 13.91
N ASP A 70 -2.31 12.67 14.49
CA ASP A 70 -1.10 12.41 13.72
C ASP A 70 -1.13 10.97 13.21
N VAL A 71 -0.74 10.79 11.95
CA VAL A 71 -0.69 9.46 11.32
C VAL A 71 0.52 8.69 11.87
N ASP A 72 0.34 7.40 12.11
CA ASP A 72 1.42 6.47 12.44
C ASP A 72 2.66 6.74 11.56
N PRO A 73 3.81 7.11 12.15
CA PRO A 73 5.01 7.44 11.38
C PRO A 73 5.59 6.26 10.59
N TRP A 74 5.19 5.03 10.91
CA TRP A 74 5.57 3.81 10.22
C TRP A 74 4.56 3.36 9.17
N ALA A 75 3.51 4.15 8.93
CA ALA A 75 2.59 3.91 7.83
C ALA A 75 3.30 3.98 6.48
N TYR A 76 2.75 3.30 5.48
CA TYR A 76 3.21 3.49 4.12
C TYR A 76 2.60 4.78 3.55
N TYR A 77 3.46 5.74 3.28
CA TYR A 77 3.08 7.01 2.65
C TYR A 77 3.36 6.98 1.14
N LEU A 78 2.38 7.43 0.36
CA LEU A 78 2.55 7.69 -1.06
C LEU A 78 3.00 9.15 -1.26
N ASN A 79 4.26 9.42 -1.00
CA ASN A 79 4.85 10.75 -1.11
C ASN A 79 6.30 10.68 -1.59
N ALA A 80 6.92 11.84 -1.76
CA ALA A 80 8.37 11.96 -1.89
C ALA A 80 8.94 12.52 -0.59
N TYR A 81 10.00 11.91 -0.08
CA TYR A 81 10.73 12.41 1.08
C TYR A 81 11.98 13.13 0.60
N LEU A 82 11.95 14.44 0.68
CA LEU A 82 12.96 15.35 0.13
C LEU A 82 13.78 15.95 1.27
N LEU A 83 15.09 16.09 1.06
CA LEU A 83 16.01 16.67 2.03
C LEU A 83 16.72 17.89 1.43
N ASP A 84 17.04 18.86 2.29
CA ASP A 84 17.95 19.95 2.01
C ASP A 84 19.43 19.54 2.11
N ARG A 85 20.37 20.47 1.92
CA ARG A 85 21.83 20.22 1.98
C ARG A 85 22.31 19.85 3.40
N GLU A 86 21.60 20.27 4.41
CA GLU A 86 21.86 20.02 5.83
C GLU A 86 21.24 18.71 6.32
N GLY A 87 20.46 18.01 5.46
CA GLY A 87 19.77 16.77 5.79
C GLY A 87 18.42 16.95 6.47
N ASN A 88 17.88 18.18 6.51
CA ASN A 88 16.54 18.41 7.06
C ASN A 88 15.48 18.09 6.00
N ARG A 89 14.32 17.62 6.44
CA ARG A 89 13.18 17.37 5.57
C ARG A 89 12.65 18.67 4.97
N ILE A 90 12.37 18.65 3.66
CA ILE A 90 11.56 19.67 3.01
C ILE A 90 10.11 19.47 3.44
N GLU A 91 9.56 20.41 4.20
CA GLU A 91 8.22 20.32 4.78
C GLU A 91 7.44 21.65 4.77
N ARG A 92 8.00 22.67 4.09
CA ARG A 92 7.49 24.04 4.11
C ARG A 92 7.21 24.56 2.71
N ARG A 93 7.12 23.66 1.71
CA ARG A 93 7.02 24.00 0.29
C ARG A 93 8.19 24.85 -0.24
N ASN A 94 9.34 24.72 0.39
CA ASN A 94 10.58 25.38 0.05
C ASN A 94 11.34 24.57 -1.03
N ALA A 95 10.73 24.44 -2.20
CA ALA A 95 11.26 23.63 -3.30
C ALA A 95 12.67 24.04 -3.75
N GLN A 96 13.06 25.32 -3.58
CA GLN A 96 14.38 25.83 -3.90
C GLN A 96 15.51 25.23 -3.02
N ASP A 97 15.16 24.67 -1.88
CA ASP A 97 16.12 24.09 -0.94
C ASP A 97 16.28 22.57 -1.15
N ILE A 98 15.53 21.95 -2.06
CA ILE A 98 15.63 20.51 -2.37
C ILE A 98 17.04 20.20 -2.85
N PHE A 99 17.73 19.30 -2.15
CA PHE A 99 19.04 18.82 -2.50
C PHE A 99 19.03 17.36 -2.95
N VAL A 100 18.31 16.48 -2.25
CA VAL A 100 18.23 15.05 -2.57
C VAL A 100 16.87 14.47 -2.20
N THR A 101 16.43 13.50 -3.00
CA THR A 101 15.26 12.67 -2.69
C THR A 101 15.73 11.44 -1.92
N LEU A 102 15.30 11.29 -0.66
CA LEU A 102 15.61 10.12 0.15
C LEU A 102 14.83 8.89 -0.35
N TYR A 103 13.54 9.06 -0.61
CA TYR A 103 12.71 8.07 -1.32
C TYR A 103 11.57 8.75 -2.07
N ASN A 104 11.06 8.05 -3.08
CA ASN A 104 9.89 8.47 -3.84
C ASN A 104 8.93 7.30 -4.01
N HIS A 105 7.79 7.35 -3.31
CA HIS A 105 6.69 6.39 -3.38
C HIS A 105 5.52 6.88 -4.25
N GLN A 106 5.69 7.97 -4.99
CA GLN A 106 4.68 8.46 -5.92
C GLN A 106 4.43 7.42 -7.02
N ILE A 107 3.17 7.32 -7.47
CA ILE A 107 2.76 6.34 -8.47
C ILE A 107 2.49 7.05 -9.79
N PRO A 108 3.21 6.73 -10.88
CA PRO A 108 2.94 7.28 -12.20
C PRO A 108 1.55 6.91 -12.74
N PRO A 109 1.04 7.65 -13.74
CA PRO A 109 -0.20 7.31 -14.43
C PRO A 109 -0.21 5.88 -14.96
N GLY A 110 -1.29 5.13 -14.68
CA GLY A 110 -1.45 3.75 -15.14
C GLY A 110 -0.50 2.74 -14.47
N ALA A 111 0.28 3.17 -13.48
CA ALA A 111 1.17 2.28 -12.73
C ALA A 111 0.57 1.87 -11.38
N ALA A 112 1.30 1.00 -10.68
CA ALA A 112 0.93 0.53 -9.36
C ALA A 112 2.13 0.54 -8.40
N ALA A 113 1.85 0.45 -7.11
CA ALA A 113 2.80 0.18 -6.04
C ALA A 113 2.33 -1.02 -5.22
N VAL A 114 3.25 -1.85 -4.76
CA VAL A 114 2.98 -2.95 -3.83
C VAL A 114 3.56 -2.62 -2.47
N VAL A 115 2.78 -2.88 -1.42
CA VAL A 115 3.16 -2.63 -0.03
C VAL A 115 3.09 -3.94 0.74
N HIS A 116 4.15 -4.23 1.47
CA HIS A 116 4.34 -5.49 2.18
C HIS A 116 4.11 -5.31 3.69
N TYR A 117 3.28 -6.19 4.26
CA TYR A 117 3.03 -6.21 5.70
C TYR A 117 3.32 -7.60 6.25
N ALA A 118 4.17 -7.69 7.25
CA ALA A 118 4.36 -8.91 8.02
C ALA A 118 3.15 -9.12 8.96
N LEU A 119 2.47 -10.25 8.83
CA LEU A 119 1.31 -10.60 9.62
C LEU A 119 1.51 -11.97 10.26
N THR A 120 1.46 -12.05 11.58
CA THR A 120 1.42 -13.33 12.29
C THR A 120 0.01 -13.56 12.81
N ILE A 121 -0.61 -14.67 12.43
CA ILE A 121 -1.92 -15.04 12.95
C ILE A 121 -1.74 -15.54 14.38
N PRO A 122 -2.40 -14.95 15.40
CA PRO A 122 -2.32 -15.47 16.76
C PRO A 122 -2.80 -16.91 16.86
N ALA A 123 -2.17 -17.71 17.72
CA ALA A 123 -2.46 -19.14 17.85
C ALA A 123 -3.89 -19.43 18.32
N ASP A 124 -4.53 -18.48 18.97
CA ASP A 124 -5.90 -18.56 19.48
C ASP A 124 -6.98 -18.13 18.49
N VAL A 125 -6.58 -17.66 17.29
CA VAL A 125 -7.51 -17.33 16.20
C VAL A 125 -7.81 -18.59 15.40
N THR A 126 -9.06 -19.03 15.43
CA THR A 126 -9.49 -20.30 14.82
C THR A 126 -10.68 -20.16 13.86
N ASP A 127 -11.18 -18.97 13.63
CA ASP A 127 -12.36 -18.73 12.79
C ASP A 127 -12.01 -17.99 11.49
N SER A 128 -11.82 -16.72 11.55
CA SER A 128 -11.46 -15.88 10.40
C SER A 128 -10.77 -14.61 10.85
N ILE A 129 -10.05 -14.01 9.91
CA ILE A 129 -9.58 -12.64 10.04
C ILE A 129 -10.23 -11.78 8.98
N THR A 130 -10.47 -10.53 9.31
CA THR A 130 -10.87 -9.49 8.35
C THR A 130 -9.72 -8.52 8.17
N ILE A 131 -9.31 -8.34 6.92
CA ILE A 131 -8.33 -7.33 6.51
C ILE A 131 -9.11 -6.20 5.86
N GLU A 132 -8.93 -5.00 6.36
CA GLU A 132 -9.48 -3.78 5.77
C GLU A 132 -8.31 -2.84 5.46
N THR A 133 -8.25 -2.38 4.20
CA THR A 133 -7.23 -1.47 3.70
C THR A 133 -7.92 -0.25 3.14
N ARG A 134 -7.48 0.94 3.55
CA ARG A 134 -7.97 2.22 3.06
C ARG A 134 -6.81 3.07 2.56
N LEU A 135 -6.97 3.69 1.40
CA LEU A 135 -6.09 4.76 0.94
C LEU A 135 -6.69 6.08 1.42
N GLN A 136 -6.01 6.69 2.39
CA GLN A 136 -6.45 7.91 3.07
C GLN A 136 -5.68 9.12 2.56
N TYR A 137 -6.37 10.23 2.39
CA TYR A 137 -5.81 11.51 1.96
C TYR A 137 -6.20 12.64 2.91
N ARG A 138 -5.23 13.47 3.23
CA ARG A 138 -5.40 14.73 3.95
C ARG A 138 -4.60 15.82 3.25
N LYS A 139 -5.20 17.01 3.07
CA LYS A 139 -4.63 18.09 2.24
C LYS A 139 -3.27 18.55 2.71
N PHE A 140 -3.07 18.66 4.03
CA PHE A 140 -1.79 19.03 4.62
C PHE A 140 -1.41 18.05 5.72
N ASP A 141 -0.14 17.73 5.78
CA ASP A 141 0.42 16.95 6.89
C ASP A 141 0.53 17.82 8.16
N THR A 142 0.71 17.15 9.27
CA THR A 142 0.84 17.80 10.59
C THR A 142 2.01 18.76 10.67
N ARG A 143 3.13 18.44 10.01
CA ARG A 143 4.34 19.27 10.06
C ARG A 143 4.17 20.59 9.35
N PHE A 144 3.53 20.56 8.16
CA PHE A 144 3.23 21.77 7.42
C PHE A 144 2.23 22.66 8.15
N LEU A 145 1.19 22.08 8.77
CA LEU A 145 0.24 22.85 9.59
C LEU A 145 0.91 23.45 10.82
N ASN A 146 1.71 22.68 11.54
CA ASN A 146 2.46 23.19 12.69
C ASN A 146 3.37 24.37 12.31
N HIS A 147 3.98 24.31 11.11
CA HIS A 147 4.78 25.43 10.60
C HIS A 147 3.95 26.69 10.32
N ILE A 148 2.72 26.53 9.78
CA ILE A 148 1.85 27.67 9.45
C ILE A 148 1.23 28.28 10.72
N GLU A 149 0.73 27.43 11.61
CA GLU A 149 -0.02 27.85 12.80
C GLU A 149 0.88 28.21 13.99
N GLY A 150 2.13 27.72 14.00
CA GLY A 150 3.10 27.97 15.06
C GLY A 150 2.56 27.59 16.43
N ASP A 151 2.65 28.53 17.39
CA ASP A 151 2.24 28.30 18.79
C ASP A 151 0.73 28.03 18.94
N SER A 152 -0.09 28.30 17.93
CA SER A 152 -1.52 28.03 17.96
C SER A 152 -1.88 26.61 17.52
N PHE A 153 -0.93 25.84 16.99
CA PHE A 153 -1.17 24.47 16.52
C PHE A 153 -1.57 23.52 17.66
N ASN A 154 -2.74 22.90 17.52
CA ASN A 154 -3.29 21.98 18.53
C ASN A 154 -3.76 20.64 17.92
N GLY A 155 -3.06 20.17 16.89
CA GLY A 155 -3.40 18.93 16.20
C GLY A 155 -3.99 19.16 14.81
N ASN A 156 -3.98 18.11 13.99
CA ASN A 156 -4.40 18.21 12.59
C ASN A 156 -5.88 17.89 12.44
N GLU A 157 -6.73 18.90 12.52
CA GLU A 157 -8.18 18.79 12.41
C GLU A 157 -8.71 18.77 10.95
N LEU A 158 -7.83 18.79 9.95
CA LEU A 158 -8.27 18.72 8.55
C LEU A 158 -9.04 17.43 8.26
N PRO A 159 -10.03 17.49 7.37
CA PRO A 159 -10.81 16.33 7.00
C PRO A 159 -9.94 15.30 6.26
N ILE A 160 -10.18 14.03 6.55
CA ILE A 160 -9.56 12.89 5.88
C ILE A 160 -10.57 12.35 4.87
N THR A 161 -10.11 12.15 3.64
CA THR A 161 -10.89 11.56 2.55
C THR A 161 -10.38 10.16 2.26
N THR A 162 -11.25 9.16 2.30
CA THR A 162 -10.93 7.81 1.82
C THR A 162 -11.05 7.80 0.29
N LEU A 163 -9.93 7.65 -0.40
CA LEU A 163 -9.87 7.62 -1.87
C LEU A 163 -10.24 6.25 -2.44
N ALA A 164 -9.85 5.19 -1.74
CA ALA A 164 -10.15 3.82 -2.09
C ALA A 164 -10.15 2.95 -0.84
N MET A 165 -10.90 1.85 -0.89
CA MET A 165 -10.89 0.85 0.19
C MET A 165 -11.10 -0.55 -0.37
N ASP A 166 -10.55 -1.52 0.32
CA ASP A 166 -10.83 -2.93 0.10
C ASP A 166 -10.99 -3.65 1.45
N ARG A 167 -11.86 -4.65 1.47
CA ARG A 167 -12.10 -5.49 2.64
C ARG A 167 -12.25 -6.93 2.24
N VAL A 168 -11.52 -7.82 2.92
CA VAL A 168 -11.59 -9.26 2.70
C VAL A 168 -11.58 -10.01 4.02
N SER A 169 -12.41 -11.05 4.13
CA SER A 169 -12.39 -11.96 5.29
C SER A 169 -11.82 -13.29 4.84
N ILE A 170 -10.75 -13.72 5.49
CA ILE A 170 -9.98 -14.92 5.16
C ILE A 170 -10.18 -15.95 6.27
N PRO A 171 -10.58 -17.18 5.93
CA PRO A 171 -10.76 -18.24 6.93
C PRO A 171 -9.43 -18.66 7.58
N VAL A 172 -9.49 -19.04 8.85
CA VAL A 172 -8.36 -19.52 9.63
C VAL A 172 -8.71 -20.90 10.23
N GLY A 173 -7.73 -21.80 10.31
CA GLY A 173 -7.89 -23.14 10.90
C GLY A 173 -8.21 -24.21 9.88
N ASP A 174 -9.06 -25.17 10.25
CA ASP A 174 -9.37 -26.36 9.44
C ASP A 174 -10.63 -26.23 8.57
N ARG A 175 -10.96 -25.00 8.17
CA ARG A 175 -12.14 -24.72 7.34
C ARG A 175 -11.86 -25.00 5.86
N ALA A 176 -12.94 -25.32 5.13
CA ALA A 176 -12.86 -25.35 3.67
C ALA A 176 -12.61 -23.95 3.10
N GLY A 177 -11.89 -23.88 1.98
CA GLY A 177 -11.68 -22.63 1.28
C GLY A 177 -13.02 -21.93 0.94
N VAL A 178 -13.05 -20.62 1.06
CA VAL A 178 -14.23 -19.80 0.81
C VAL A 178 -14.06 -19.07 -0.51
N THR A 179 -15.12 -19.07 -1.33
CA THR A 179 -15.17 -18.23 -2.53
C THR A 179 -15.70 -16.87 -2.14
N ALA A 180 -14.91 -15.83 -2.38
CA ALA A 180 -15.31 -14.44 -2.16
C ALA A 180 -15.95 -13.85 -3.42
N GLN A 181 -16.56 -12.68 -3.27
CA GLN A 181 -17.10 -11.93 -4.40
C GLN A 181 -16.03 -11.69 -5.46
N ILE A 182 -16.39 -11.92 -6.72
CA ILE A 182 -15.50 -11.62 -7.86
C ILE A 182 -15.31 -10.10 -7.93
N PRO A 183 -14.06 -9.60 -7.94
CA PRO A 183 -13.80 -8.17 -8.12
C PRO A 183 -14.27 -7.68 -9.48
N SER A 184 -14.61 -6.40 -9.57
CA SER A 184 -14.93 -5.75 -10.86
C SER A 184 -13.72 -5.60 -11.77
N ILE A 185 -12.51 -5.65 -11.22
CA ILE A 185 -11.24 -5.58 -11.96
C ILE A 185 -10.94 -6.99 -12.51
N PRO A 186 -10.73 -7.15 -13.82
CA PRO A 186 -10.38 -8.43 -14.44
C PRO A 186 -9.12 -9.04 -13.80
N GLU A 187 -9.04 -10.37 -13.79
CA GLU A 187 -7.92 -11.07 -13.17
C GLU A 187 -6.58 -10.73 -13.83
N TRP A 188 -6.54 -10.68 -15.17
CA TRP A 188 -5.32 -10.32 -15.90
C TRP A 188 -4.81 -8.92 -15.56
N GLU A 189 -5.72 -7.95 -15.37
CA GLU A 189 -5.36 -6.57 -15.02
C GLU A 189 -4.78 -6.51 -13.60
N ARG A 190 -5.31 -7.30 -12.67
CA ARG A 190 -4.80 -7.40 -11.30
C ARG A 190 -3.39 -8.02 -11.25
N TRP A 191 -3.14 -9.04 -12.08
CA TRP A 191 -1.80 -9.60 -12.25
C TRP A 191 -0.84 -8.60 -12.88
N ASN A 192 -1.30 -7.86 -13.89
CA ASN A 192 -0.50 -6.83 -14.55
C ASN A 192 -0.11 -5.70 -13.60
N ASP A 193 -1.06 -5.17 -12.83
CA ASP A 193 -0.80 -4.14 -11.81
C ASP A 193 0.20 -4.63 -10.75
N TYR A 194 0.08 -5.87 -10.31
CA TYR A 194 1.00 -6.48 -9.37
C TYR A 194 2.41 -6.62 -9.97
N GLY A 195 2.52 -7.11 -11.21
CA GLY A 195 3.80 -7.21 -11.92
C GLY A 195 4.48 -5.85 -12.11
N ILE A 196 3.73 -4.82 -12.52
CA ILE A 196 4.24 -3.45 -12.68
C ILE A 196 4.74 -2.89 -11.33
N ALA A 197 4.00 -3.12 -10.26
CA ALA A 197 4.39 -2.66 -8.93
C ALA A 197 5.70 -3.28 -8.46
N LEU A 198 5.84 -4.60 -8.62
CA LEU A 198 7.07 -5.34 -8.29
C LEU A 198 8.25 -4.94 -9.18
N LEU A 199 8.04 -4.76 -10.48
CA LEU A 199 9.07 -4.31 -11.42
C LEU A 199 9.63 -2.95 -11.02
N ARG A 200 8.76 -2.00 -10.67
CA ARG A 200 9.17 -0.67 -10.19
C ARG A 200 9.97 -0.76 -8.90
N GLN A 201 9.54 -1.59 -7.95
CA GLN A 201 10.23 -1.79 -6.68
C GLN A 201 11.60 -2.46 -6.89
N GLY A 202 11.66 -3.51 -7.69
CA GLY A 202 12.91 -4.23 -8.00
C GLY A 202 13.94 -3.40 -8.75
N ASN A 203 13.50 -2.46 -9.60
CA ASN A 203 14.39 -1.54 -10.33
C ASN A 203 15.00 -0.45 -9.44
N SER A 204 14.36 -0.13 -8.32
CA SER A 204 14.83 0.93 -7.40
C SER A 204 15.84 0.46 -6.36
N GLY A 205 16.14 -0.84 -6.28
CA GLY A 205 16.95 -1.42 -5.22
C GLY A 205 17.89 -2.54 -5.65
N ALA A 206 18.66 -3.05 -4.69
CA ALA A 206 19.58 -4.18 -4.87
C ALA A 206 18.89 -5.55 -4.85
N ASN A 207 17.63 -5.61 -4.45
CA ASN A 207 16.84 -6.85 -4.38
C ASN A 207 16.49 -7.36 -5.77
N LYS A 208 16.60 -8.67 -5.93
CA LYS A 208 16.29 -9.37 -7.20
C LYS A 208 15.07 -10.29 -7.10
N GLY A 209 14.50 -10.41 -5.91
CA GLY A 209 13.31 -11.22 -5.66
C GLY A 209 12.09 -10.65 -6.36
N GLU A 210 11.91 -9.34 -6.27
CA GLU A 210 10.81 -8.60 -6.86
C GLU A 210 10.78 -8.72 -8.39
N LEU A 211 11.94 -8.68 -9.05
CA LEU A 211 12.01 -8.83 -10.52
C LEU A 211 11.58 -10.23 -10.98
N ARG A 212 11.95 -11.28 -10.24
CA ARG A 212 11.49 -12.64 -10.55
C ARG A 212 9.98 -12.79 -10.33
N GLN A 213 9.49 -12.20 -9.27
CA GLN A 213 8.07 -12.22 -8.94
C GLN A 213 7.25 -11.41 -9.94
N ALA A 214 7.79 -10.27 -10.42
CA ALA A 214 7.21 -9.49 -11.50
C ALA A 214 7.12 -10.31 -12.80
N SER A 215 8.21 -10.99 -13.18
CA SER A 215 8.22 -11.89 -14.34
C SER A 215 7.14 -12.96 -14.23
N ALA A 216 7.04 -13.63 -13.09
CA ALA A 216 6.00 -14.64 -12.87
C ALA A 216 4.57 -14.06 -12.95
N ALA A 217 4.37 -12.82 -12.49
CA ALA A 217 3.08 -12.14 -12.61
C ALA A 217 2.72 -11.84 -14.08
N PHE A 218 3.67 -11.37 -14.88
CA PHE A 218 3.45 -11.12 -16.31
C PHE A 218 3.25 -12.41 -17.11
N GLU A 219 3.90 -13.51 -16.74
CA GLU A 219 3.60 -14.85 -17.31
C GLU A 219 2.14 -15.26 -17.08
N GLN A 220 1.55 -14.90 -15.91
CA GLN A 220 0.11 -15.13 -15.68
C GLN A 220 -0.75 -14.25 -16.59
N VAL A 221 -0.37 -12.99 -16.84
CA VAL A 221 -1.08 -12.10 -17.78
C VAL A 221 -1.08 -12.70 -19.19
N GLU A 222 0.07 -13.19 -19.65
CA GLU A 222 0.20 -13.86 -20.95
C GLU A 222 -0.64 -15.14 -21.02
N ALA A 223 -0.59 -15.97 -19.98
CA ALA A 223 -1.38 -17.21 -19.89
C ALA A 223 -2.90 -16.95 -19.92
N LEU A 224 -3.34 -15.77 -19.45
CA LEU A 224 -4.73 -15.31 -19.56
C LEU A 224 -5.07 -14.70 -20.93
N GLY A 225 -4.13 -14.71 -21.88
CA GLY A 225 -4.34 -14.31 -23.29
C GLY A 225 -4.21 -12.81 -23.55
N HIS A 226 -3.53 -12.05 -22.66
CA HIS A 226 -3.34 -10.61 -22.79
C HIS A 226 -1.91 -10.25 -23.22
N ALA A 227 -1.80 -9.42 -24.26
CA ALA A 227 -0.51 -9.02 -24.86
C ALA A 227 0.39 -8.22 -23.92
N ASP A 228 -0.19 -7.57 -22.90
CA ASP A 228 0.56 -6.82 -21.88
C ASP A 228 1.56 -7.71 -21.14
N GLY A 229 1.26 -9.01 -20.94
CA GLY A 229 2.18 -9.98 -20.36
C GLY A 229 3.49 -10.08 -21.13
N ALA A 230 3.39 -10.42 -22.41
CA ALA A 230 4.56 -10.54 -23.30
C ALA A 230 5.31 -9.21 -23.45
N LEU A 231 4.58 -8.09 -23.53
CA LEU A 231 5.17 -6.75 -23.67
C LEU A 231 6.00 -6.37 -22.42
N ASN A 232 5.51 -6.70 -21.24
CA ASN A 232 6.19 -6.36 -19.98
C ASN A 232 7.32 -7.34 -19.62
N LEU A 233 7.37 -8.53 -20.27
CA LEU A 233 8.46 -9.50 -20.12
C LEU A 233 9.68 -9.17 -21.02
N ALA A 234 9.50 -8.37 -22.06
CA ALA A 234 10.54 -7.96 -23.01
C ALA A 234 11.49 -6.90 -22.41
#